data_62063f9196169f1f366aac9541dffb98
#
_entry.id   62063f9196169f1f366aac9541dffb98
#
_cell.length_a   1.000
_cell.length_b   1.000
_cell.length_c   1.000
_cell.angle_alpha   90.00
_cell.angle_beta   90.00
_cell.angle_gamma   90.00
#
_symmetry.space_group_name_H-M   'P 1'
#
loop_
_entity.id
_entity.type
_entity.pdbx_description
1 polymer ?
#
loop_
_entity_poly.entity_id
_entity_poly.type
_entity_poly.pdbx_seq_one_letter_code
_entity_poly.pdbx_strand_id
1 'polypeptide(L)'
;MNAHAIGIIMKEVTRRAMESVWHNRAQFEAEEKISSYKREQDFVTTADFEAQRIYEKSLKECFPTFGIIGEESGLRVECTESDVDIWFSVDPLDGTKAYIRKQSQGVGSMLGLVYDDAIIAAVVGDVMTHEIYYFRPESPNVFRLNLRDDKYEHLRIDPKLSLGSQYVLLREDPRLHSPTIQMMAQGKANGGLFKNIEVAGGSIGTHMARLWKSVVGAVILQAGKQTPWDLVPILGISERLGFIWIEISPNKEGWSVQNIIPSKEITSTKKEILIIHRSRLDEFSTWFNR
;
A
#
# COMPACT_ATOMS: atom_id res chain seq x y z
N MET A 1 25.13 -7.09 2.27
CA MET A 1 24.28 -7.95 3.15
C MET A 1 23.56 -8.98 2.30
N ASN A 2 23.28 -10.19 2.84
CA ASN A 2 22.63 -11.28 2.07
C ASN A 2 21.15 -10.94 1.81
N ALA A 3 20.74 -10.91 0.55
CA ALA A 3 19.36 -10.63 0.09
C ALA A 3 18.29 -11.53 0.77
N HIS A 4 18.64 -12.79 1.04
CA HIS A 4 17.74 -13.72 1.72
C HIS A 4 17.54 -13.35 3.19
N ALA A 5 18.60 -12.95 3.89
CA ALA A 5 18.55 -12.52 5.27
C ALA A 5 17.70 -11.24 5.43
N ILE A 6 17.85 -10.27 4.54
CA ILE A 6 17.01 -9.07 4.51
C ILE A 6 15.53 -9.46 4.48
N GLY A 7 15.14 -10.32 3.55
CA GLY A 7 13.76 -10.76 3.39
C GLY A 7 13.21 -11.50 4.62
N ILE A 8 14.02 -12.31 5.29
CA ILE A 8 13.62 -12.99 6.54
C ILE A 8 13.38 -11.97 7.65
N ILE A 9 14.34 -11.05 7.85
CA ILE A 9 14.26 -10.05 8.92
C ILE A 9 13.05 -9.15 8.71
N MET A 10 12.85 -8.61 7.49
CA MET A 10 11.70 -7.75 7.19
C MET A 10 10.37 -8.45 7.47
N LYS A 11 10.19 -9.71 7.04
CA LYS A 11 8.98 -10.49 7.34
C LYS A 11 8.78 -10.70 8.83
N GLU A 12 9.83 -11.09 9.54
CA GLU A 12 9.74 -11.38 10.97
C GLU A 12 9.43 -10.13 11.79
N VAL A 13 10.04 -9.01 11.48
CA VAL A 13 9.76 -7.73 12.15
C VAL A 13 8.31 -7.30 11.88
N THR A 14 7.83 -7.41 10.63
CA THR A 14 6.43 -7.09 10.29
C THR A 14 5.47 -8.05 11.01
N ARG A 15 5.76 -9.36 11.06
CA ARG A 15 4.95 -10.33 11.79
C ARG A 15 4.81 -9.95 13.27
N ARG A 16 5.91 -9.57 13.93
CA ARG A 16 5.90 -9.14 15.33
C ARG A 16 5.12 -7.85 15.54
N ALA A 17 5.24 -6.88 14.64
CA ALA A 17 4.45 -5.66 14.69
C ALA A 17 2.94 -5.96 14.54
N MET A 18 2.56 -6.79 13.56
CA MET A 18 1.17 -7.24 13.37
C MET A 18 0.62 -7.95 14.61
N GLU A 19 1.40 -8.82 15.25
CA GLU A 19 1.01 -9.49 16.49
C GLU A 19 0.79 -8.50 17.63
N SER A 20 1.66 -7.50 17.78
CA SER A 20 1.47 -6.41 18.75
C SER A 20 0.17 -5.67 18.50
N VAL A 21 -0.09 -5.23 17.26
CA VAL A 21 -1.33 -4.56 16.87
C VAL A 21 -2.55 -5.45 17.16
N TRP A 22 -2.48 -6.74 16.82
CA TRP A 22 -3.56 -7.69 17.06
C TRP A 22 -3.87 -7.89 18.55
N HIS A 23 -2.86 -8.03 19.41
CA HIS A 23 -3.04 -8.22 20.83
C HIS A 23 -3.63 -6.97 21.51
N ASN A 24 -3.24 -5.80 21.09
CA ASN A 24 -3.70 -4.54 21.65
C ASN A 24 -5.11 -4.10 21.16
N ARG A 25 -5.73 -4.80 20.21
CA ARG A 25 -7.01 -4.37 19.59
C ARG A 25 -8.20 -4.29 20.57
N ALA A 26 -8.13 -4.96 21.71
CA ALA A 26 -9.17 -4.90 22.73
C ALA A 26 -8.98 -3.73 23.70
N GLN A 27 -7.73 -3.34 23.95
CA GLN A 27 -7.33 -2.33 24.92
C GLN A 27 -6.26 -1.43 24.32
N PHE A 28 -6.62 -0.24 23.94
CA PHE A 28 -5.72 0.81 23.45
C PHE A 28 -6.26 2.17 23.86
N GLU A 29 -5.37 3.13 23.96
CA GLU A 29 -5.69 4.54 24.07
C GLU A 29 -5.55 5.18 22.69
N ALA A 30 -6.47 6.06 22.32
CA ALA A 30 -6.47 6.78 21.06
C ALA A 30 -6.40 8.28 21.33
N GLU A 31 -5.51 8.95 20.62
CA GLU A 31 -5.34 10.41 20.68
C GLU A 31 -5.50 11.00 19.29
N GLU A 32 -6.03 12.22 19.21
CA GLU A 32 -6.03 13.00 17.99
C GLU A 32 -4.63 13.58 17.77
N LYS A 33 -4.05 13.36 16.59
CA LYS A 33 -2.75 13.94 16.20
C LYS A 33 -2.96 15.06 15.18
N ILE A 34 -2.18 16.13 15.32
CA ILE A 34 -2.11 17.18 14.30
C ILE A 34 -1.26 16.66 13.15
N SER A 35 -1.92 16.40 12.03
CA SER A 35 -1.23 16.00 10.81
C SER A 35 -1.11 17.19 9.86
N SER A 36 0.11 17.46 9.40
CA SER A 36 0.37 18.51 8.39
C SER A 36 -0.06 18.10 6.99
N TYR A 37 -0.38 16.82 6.76
CA TYR A 37 -0.66 16.25 5.45
C TYR A 37 -2.08 15.70 5.26
N LYS A 38 -2.83 15.42 6.35
CA LYS A 38 -4.23 14.97 6.24
C LYS A 38 -5.20 16.16 6.34
N ARG A 39 -6.26 16.13 5.52
CA ARG A 39 -7.33 17.15 5.54
C ARG A 39 -8.35 16.92 6.66
N GLU A 40 -8.47 15.68 7.12
CA GLU A 40 -9.38 15.24 8.16
C GLU A 40 -8.63 15.02 9.47
N GLN A 41 -9.39 14.89 10.57
CA GLN A 41 -8.86 14.46 11.87
C GLN A 41 -8.02 13.18 11.68
N ASP A 42 -6.81 13.22 12.18
CA ASP A 42 -5.89 12.10 12.23
C ASP A 42 -5.77 11.58 13.65
N PHE A 43 -5.50 10.29 13.77
CA PHE A 43 -5.46 9.61 15.06
C PHE A 43 -4.22 8.75 15.15
N VAL A 44 -3.76 8.56 16.39
CA VAL A 44 -2.71 7.63 16.77
C VAL A 44 -3.19 6.85 18.01
N THR A 45 -2.76 5.61 18.12
CA THR A 45 -3.06 4.79 19.29
C THR A 45 -1.78 4.28 19.96
N THR A 46 -1.91 3.78 21.18
CA THR A 46 -0.79 3.11 21.86
C THR A 46 -0.25 1.92 21.04
N ALA A 47 -1.11 1.27 20.23
CA ALA A 47 -0.72 0.17 19.36
C ALA A 47 0.20 0.63 18.21
N ASP A 48 -0.02 1.83 17.64
CA ASP A 48 0.86 2.44 16.62
C ASP A 48 2.27 2.61 17.19
N PHE A 49 2.39 3.19 18.38
CA PHE A 49 3.69 3.44 19.04
C PHE A 49 4.41 2.14 19.41
N GLU A 50 3.70 1.14 19.91
CA GLU A 50 4.30 -0.16 20.25
C GLU A 50 4.80 -0.89 19.01
N ALA A 51 4.01 -0.92 17.95
CA ALA A 51 4.41 -1.51 16.68
C ALA A 51 5.62 -0.76 16.08
N GLN A 52 5.63 0.59 16.13
CA GLN A 52 6.77 1.36 15.65
C GLN A 52 8.05 1.06 16.44
N ARG A 53 7.98 0.91 17.76
CA ARG A 53 9.14 0.53 18.58
C ARG A 53 9.73 -0.83 18.16
N ILE A 54 8.87 -1.79 17.78
CA ILE A 54 9.32 -3.10 17.28
C ILE A 54 10.12 -2.92 15.99
N TYR A 55 9.62 -2.14 15.04
CA TYR A 55 10.33 -1.83 13.80
C TYR A 55 11.63 -1.11 14.08
N GLU A 56 11.57 0.03 14.78
CA GLU A 56 12.73 0.87 15.04
C GLU A 56 13.86 0.11 15.72
N LYS A 57 13.55 -0.61 16.82
CA LYS A 57 14.55 -1.39 17.53
C LYS A 57 15.16 -2.47 16.64
N SER A 58 14.34 -3.28 16.00
CA SER A 58 14.83 -4.42 15.21
C SER A 58 15.62 -3.96 13.98
N LEU A 59 15.15 -2.89 13.30
CA LEU A 59 15.85 -2.37 12.14
C LEU A 59 17.18 -1.73 12.50
N LYS A 60 17.27 -0.95 13.58
CA LYS A 60 18.52 -0.37 14.07
C LYS A 60 19.54 -1.44 14.51
N GLU A 61 19.07 -2.52 15.14
CA GLU A 61 19.93 -3.63 15.56
C GLU A 61 20.47 -4.44 14.37
N CYS A 62 19.61 -4.74 13.38
CA CYS A 62 19.97 -5.58 12.25
C CYS A 62 20.65 -4.81 11.10
N PHE A 63 20.36 -3.50 10.97
CA PHE A 63 20.79 -2.64 9.87
C PHE A 63 21.25 -1.27 10.40
N PRO A 64 22.31 -1.21 11.18
CA PRO A 64 22.69 -0.01 11.95
C PRO A 64 23.09 1.20 11.08
N THR A 65 23.41 0.98 9.80
CA THR A 65 23.84 2.03 8.86
C THR A 65 22.73 2.50 7.91
N PHE A 66 21.57 1.79 7.88
CA PHE A 66 20.47 2.14 6.99
C PHE A 66 19.60 3.25 7.58
N GLY A 67 19.06 4.09 6.70
CA GLY A 67 18.07 5.08 7.09
C GLY A 67 16.73 4.44 7.48
N ILE A 68 15.92 5.15 8.27
CA ILE A 68 14.56 4.74 8.61
C ILE A 68 13.66 5.97 8.59
N ILE A 69 12.52 5.86 7.90
CA ILE A 69 11.47 6.86 7.90
C ILE A 69 10.18 6.18 8.34
N GLY A 70 9.59 6.66 9.42
CA GLY A 70 8.35 6.12 9.96
C GLY A 70 7.25 7.17 10.06
N GLU A 71 6.00 6.72 10.11
CA GLU A 71 4.85 7.60 10.24
C GLU A 71 4.82 8.28 11.60
N GLU A 72 5.07 7.52 12.68
CA GLU A 72 4.80 8.00 14.02
C GLU A 72 6.00 8.73 14.64
N SER A 73 5.71 9.69 15.51
CA SER A 73 6.70 10.46 16.28
C SER A 73 7.78 11.13 15.45
N GLY A 74 7.56 11.35 14.15
CA GLY A 74 8.57 11.94 13.26
C GLY A 74 9.82 11.07 13.16
N LEU A 75 9.71 9.75 13.24
CA LEU A 75 10.85 8.84 13.13
C LEU A 75 11.60 9.06 11.83
N ARG A 76 12.81 9.58 11.96
CA ARG A 76 13.75 9.79 10.87
C ARG A 76 15.16 9.46 11.34
N VAL A 77 15.77 8.46 10.72
CA VAL A 77 17.15 8.05 10.93
C VAL A 77 17.86 8.19 9.59
N GLU A 78 18.97 8.92 9.57
CA GLU A 78 19.72 9.11 8.33
C GLU A 78 20.54 7.86 7.98
N CYS A 79 20.69 7.60 6.68
CA CYS A 79 21.60 6.58 6.19
C CYS A 79 23.05 7.04 6.42
N THR A 80 23.90 6.14 6.90
CA THR A 80 25.32 6.42 7.14
C THR A 80 26.26 5.64 6.21
N GLU A 81 25.73 4.95 5.22
CA GLU A 81 26.52 4.34 4.12
C GLU A 81 27.15 5.47 3.26
N SER A 82 28.39 5.28 2.81
CA SER A 82 29.14 6.33 2.13
C SER A 82 28.79 6.53 0.66
N ASP A 83 28.38 5.45 -0.02
CA ASP A 83 28.29 5.42 -1.48
C ASP A 83 26.86 5.17 -2.01
N VAL A 84 25.92 4.93 -1.11
CA VAL A 84 24.54 4.58 -1.46
C VAL A 84 23.55 5.19 -0.48
N ASP A 85 22.34 5.49 -0.93
CA ASP A 85 21.24 5.87 -0.07
C ASP A 85 20.28 4.69 0.11
N ILE A 86 20.37 4.04 1.28
CA ILE A 86 19.53 2.89 1.61
C ILE A 86 18.70 3.18 2.87
N TRP A 87 17.39 2.99 2.76
CA TRP A 87 16.48 3.35 3.84
C TRP A 87 15.21 2.53 3.86
N PHE A 88 14.66 2.35 5.06
CA PHE A 88 13.36 1.74 5.30
C PHE A 88 12.26 2.79 5.38
N SER A 89 11.10 2.47 4.81
CA SER A 89 9.85 3.17 5.08
C SER A 89 8.97 2.29 5.97
N VAL A 90 8.39 2.84 7.04
CA VAL A 90 7.62 2.09 8.05
C VAL A 90 6.28 2.75 8.29
N ASP A 91 5.20 2.02 8.07
CA ASP A 91 3.89 2.30 8.61
C ASP A 91 3.56 1.22 9.65
N PRO A 92 3.60 1.54 10.93
CA PRO A 92 3.40 0.56 11.99
C PRO A 92 1.97 0.03 12.04
N LEU A 93 0.98 0.90 11.77
CA LEU A 93 -0.44 0.60 11.76
C LEU A 93 -1.18 1.40 10.69
N ASP A 94 -1.19 0.88 9.46
CA ASP A 94 -1.99 1.43 8.36
C ASP A 94 -3.48 1.16 8.61
N GLY A 95 -4.28 2.22 8.62
CA GLY A 95 -5.71 2.14 8.88
C GLY A 95 -6.11 2.37 10.34
N THR A 96 -5.47 3.27 11.06
CA THR A 96 -5.73 3.61 12.46
C THR A 96 -7.22 3.91 12.74
N LYS A 97 -7.93 4.61 11.84
CA LYS A 97 -9.38 4.85 11.97
C LYS A 97 -10.20 3.55 11.95
N ALA A 98 -9.83 2.56 11.12
CA ALA A 98 -10.49 1.26 11.09
C ALA A 98 -10.20 0.46 12.37
N TYR A 99 -8.97 0.56 12.87
CA TYR A 99 -8.55 -0.04 14.12
C TYR A 99 -9.33 0.50 15.31
N ILE A 100 -9.43 1.82 15.46
CA ILE A 100 -10.21 2.50 16.53
C ILE A 100 -11.69 2.09 16.48
N ARG A 101 -12.25 1.96 15.28
CA ARG A 101 -13.64 1.50 15.07
C ARG A 101 -13.82 -0.01 15.25
N LYS A 102 -12.76 -0.74 15.61
CA LYS A 102 -12.75 -2.20 15.81
C LYS A 102 -13.29 -2.96 14.59
N GLN A 103 -12.99 -2.46 13.38
CA GLN A 103 -13.40 -3.13 12.16
C GLN A 103 -12.69 -4.47 11.99
N SER A 104 -13.37 -5.43 11.36
CA SER A 104 -12.83 -6.78 11.07
C SER A 104 -11.92 -6.81 9.83
N GLN A 105 -11.65 -5.67 9.21
CA GLN A 105 -10.82 -5.52 8.01
C GLN A 105 -10.23 -4.11 7.94
N GLY A 106 -9.27 -3.91 7.06
CA GLY A 106 -8.71 -2.58 6.79
C GLY A 106 -7.71 -2.12 7.84
N VAL A 107 -6.98 -3.05 8.46
CA VAL A 107 -5.87 -2.79 9.38
C VAL A 107 -4.64 -3.52 8.87
N GLY A 108 -3.60 -2.77 8.56
CA GLY A 108 -2.34 -3.26 8.02
C GLY A 108 -1.13 -2.85 8.83
N SER A 109 0.03 -3.34 8.43
CA SER A 109 1.35 -2.89 8.88
C SER A 109 2.32 -3.05 7.73
N MET A 110 3.12 -2.03 7.43
CA MET A 110 3.86 -1.98 6.17
C MET A 110 5.33 -1.62 6.37
N LEU A 111 6.18 -2.24 5.56
CA LEU A 111 7.63 -2.03 5.54
C LEU A 111 8.15 -2.06 4.10
N GLY A 112 8.84 -1.01 3.69
CA GLY A 112 9.55 -0.95 2.42
C GLY A 112 11.05 -0.78 2.62
N LEU A 113 11.86 -1.22 1.66
CA LEU A 113 13.30 -0.99 1.60
C LEU A 113 13.66 -0.41 0.24
N VAL A 114 14.23 0.78 0.27
CA VAL A 114 14.69 1.51 -0.91
C VAL A 114 16.21 1.51 -0.93
N TYR A 115 16.79 1.31 -2.09
CA TYR A 115 18.20 1.42 -2.40
C TYR A 115 18.35 2.40 -3.55
N ASP A 116 18.93 3.55 -3.29
CA ASP A 116 18.89 4.71 -4.18
C ASP A 116 17.45 5.03 -4.61
N ASP A 117 17.15 4.96 -5.90
CA ASP A 117 15.81 5.23 -6.45
C ASP A 117 14.95 3.96 -6.66
N ALA A 118 15.41 2.79 -6.19
CA ALA A 118 14.75 1.51 -6.42
C ALA A 118 14.18 0.88 -5.14
N ILE A 119 12.94 0.42 -5.19
CA ILE A 119 12.34 -0.39 -4.11
C ILE A 119 12.81 -1.83 -4.29
N ILE A 120 13.72 -2.28 -3.43
CA ILE A 120 14.35 -3.60 -3.53
C ILE A 120 13.69 -4.69 -2.68
N ALA A 121 12.89 -4.30 -1.70
CA ALA A 121 12.06 -5.21 -0.90
C ALA A 121 10.85 -4.47 -0.34
N ALA A 122 9.75 -5.19 -0.14
CA ALA A 122 8.58 -4.68 0.56
C ALA A 122 7.82 -5.80 1.26
N VAL A 123 7.16 -5.44 2.35
CA VAL A 123 6.29 -6.31 3.13
C VAL A 123 5.04 -5.52 3.49
N VAL A 124 3.88 -6.09 3.18
CA VAL A 124 2.56 -5.57 3.59
C VAL A 124 1.85 -6.66 4.35
N GLY A 125 1.52 -6.39 5.60
CA GLY A 125 0.79 -7.29 6.47
C GLY A 125 -0.67 -6.88 6.61
N ASP A 126 -1.58 -7.84 6.53
CA ASP A 126 -2.98 -7.71 6.92
C ASP A 126 -3.17 -8.31 8.32
N VAL A 127 -3.35 -7.43 9.29
CA VAL A 127 -3.46 -7.81 10.71
C VAL A 127 -4.69 -8.69 10.95
N MET A 128 -5.80 -8.44 10.24
CA MET A 128 -7.06 -9.13 10.49
C MET A 128 -7.11 -10.53 9.88
N THR A 129 -6.51 -10.71 8.72
CA THR A 129 -6.45 -12.02 8.05
C THR A 129 -5.22 -12.84 8.42
N HIS A 130 -4.23 -12.22 9.09
CA HIS A 130 -2.91 -12.80 9.37
C HIS A 130 -2.17 -13.20 8.10
N GLU A 131 -2.22 -12.36 7.08
CA GLU A 131 -1.54 -12.57 5.80
C GLU A 131 -0.41 -11.55 5.63
N ILE A 132 0.69 -11.99 5.03
CA ILE A 132 1.81 -11.14 4.64
C ILE A 132 2.02 -11.26 3.14
N TYR A 133 2.12 -10.12 2.46
CA TYR A 133 2.45 -9.98 1.05
C TYR A 133 3.83 -9.38 0.95
N TYR A 134 4.74 -10.01 0.21
CA TYR A 134 6.13 -9.54 0.21
C TYR A 134 6.92 -9.97 -1.01
N PHE A 135 7.96 -9.21 -1.28
CA PHE A 135 9.11 -9.65 -2.06
C PHE A 135 10.41 -9.25 -1.35
N ARG A 136 11.50 -9.90 -1.68
CA ARG A 136 12.84 -9.66 -1.13
C ARG A 136 13.80 -9.22 -2.22
N PRO A 137 14.95 -8.63 -1.88
CA PRO A 137 15.96 -8.29 -2.89
C PRO A 137 16.29 -9.50 -3.78
N GLU A 138 16.63 -9.22 -5.03
CA GLU A 138 17.00 -10.22 -6.04
C GLU A 138 15.91 -11.25 -6.41
N SER A 139 14.73 -11.20 -5.79
CA SER A 139 13.62 -12.07 -6.16
C SER A 139 12.74 -11.41 -7.22
N PRO A 140 12.45 -12.09 -8.35
CA PRO A 140 11.46 -11.58 -9.30
C PRO A 140 10.01 -11.83 -8.83
N ASN A 141 9.82 -12.64 -7.79
CA ASN A 141 8.51 -13.12 -7.38
C ASN A 141 7.98 -12.35 -6.16
N VAL A 142 6.66 -12.16 -6.15
CA VAL A 142 5.91 -11.73 -4.97
C VAL A 142 5.21 -12.94 -4.34
N PHE A 143 5.21 -12.97 -3.02
CA PHE A 143 4.66 -14.06 -2.24
C PHE A 143 3.55 -13.57 -1.32
N ARG A 144 2.58 -14.43 -1.08
CA ARG A 144 1.64 -14.35 0.03
C ARG A 144 1.97 -15.46 1.02
N LEU A 145 2.04 -15.13 2.29
CA LEU A 145 2.20 -16.07 3.40
C LEU A 145 1.00 -15.92 4.34
N ASN A 146 0.30 -17.00 4.61
CA ASN A 146 -0.70 -17.05 5.67
C ASN A 146 -0.02 -17.51 6.96
N LEU A 147 -0.01 -16.66 7.98
CA LEU A 147 0.67 -16.89 9.25
C LEU A 147 -0.03 -17.93 10.17
N ARG A 148 -1.28 -18.33 9.84
CA ARG A 148 -2.03 -19.30 10.66
C ARG A 148 -1.68 -20.75 10.31
N ASP A 149 -1.36 -20.99 9.06
CA ASP A 149 -1.09 -22.34 8.54
C ASP A 149 0.23 -22.46 7.77
N ASP A 150 1.06 -21.41 7.83
CA ASP A 150 2.36 -21.29 7.16
C ASP A 150 2.33 -21.59 5.64
N LYS A 151 1.17 -21.37 5.00
CA LYS A 151 1.06 -21.59 3.56
C LYS A 151 1.64 -20.45 2.75
N TYR A 152 2.50 -20.82 1.82
CA TYR A 152 3.11 -19.93 0.84
C TYR A 152 2.39 -20.04 -0.49
N GLU A 153 2.15 -18.89 -1.10
CA GLU A 153 1.60 -18.78 -2.45
C GLU A 153 2.42 -17.78 -3.26
N HIS A 154 2.77 -18.14 -4.48
CA HIS A 154 3.26 -17.17 -5.46
C HIS A 154 2.08 -16.40 -6.02
N LEU A 155 2.08 -15.09 -5.86
CA LEU A 155 1.09 -14.25 -6.50
C LEU A 155 1.35 -14.17 -8.00
N ARG A 156 0.32 -14.45 -8.78
CA ARG A 156 0.34 -14.34 -10.23
C ARG A 156 -0.96 -13.71 -10.69
N ILE A 157 -0.83 -12.74 -11.57
CA ILE A 157 -2.00 -12.08 -12.16
C ILE A 157 -2.39 -12.82 -13.43
N ASP A 158 -3.66 -13.24 -13.53
CA ASP A 158 -4.20 -13.80 -14.77
C ASP A 158 -4.40 -12.66 -15.79
N PRO A 159 -3.61 -12.62 -16.88
CA PRO A 159 -3.72 -11.57 -17.88
C PRO A 159 -5.03 -11.63 -18.68
N LYS A 160 -5.79 -12.73 -18.61
CA LYS A 160 -7.06 -12.90 -19.33
C LYS A 160 -8.26 -12.31 -18.60
N LEU A 161 -8.14 -11.98 -17.31
CA LEU A 161 -9.22 -11.35 -16.57
C LEU A 161 -9.47 -9.94 -17.10
N SER A 162 -10.66 -9.65 -17.60
CA SER A 162 -11.05 -8.32 -18.08
C SER A 162 -11.48 -7.41 -16.93
N LEU A 163 -11.26 -6.10 -17.07
CA LEU A 163 -11.75 -5.10 -16.13
C LEU A 163 -13.29 -5.15 -16.03
N GLY A 164 -13.97 -5.34 -17.17
CA GLY A 164 -15.43 -5.47 -17.21
C GLY A 164 -16.01 -6.66 -16.49
N SER A 165 -15.21 -7.64 -16.08
CA SER A 165 -15.61 -8.78 -15.24
C SER A 165 -15.29 -8.60 -13.76
N GLN A 166 -14.55 -7.57 -13.39
CA GLN A 166 -14.04 -7.33 -12.04
C GLN A 166 -14.60 -6.05 -11.43
N TYR A 167 -14.55 -5.97 -10.10
CA TYR A 167 -14.91 -4.76 -9.36
C TYR A 167 -13.74 -3.76 -9.38
N VAL A 168 -14.06 -2.47 -9.28
CA VAL A 168 -13.10 -1.44 -8.91
C VAL A 168 -13.28 -1.09 -7.43
N LEU A 169 -12.18 -0.92 -6.71
CA LEU A 169 -12.18 -0.52 -5.31
C LEU A 169 -11.91 0.98 -5.20
N LEU A 170 -12.83 1.68 -4.56
CA LEU A 170 -12.72 3.07 -4.14
C LEU A 170 -12.51 3.11 -2.62
N ARG A 171 -11.71 4.05 -2.14
CA ARG A 171 -11.52 4.26 -0.69
C ARG A 171 -12.54 5.22 -0.09
N GLU A 172 -13.14 6.05 -0.92
CA GLU A 172 -14.08 7.10 -0.55
C GLU A 172 -15.42 6.95 -1.30
N ASP A 173 -16.40 7.74 -0.87
CA ASP A 173 -17.69 7.83 -1.56
C ASP A 173 -17.47 8.20 -3.05
N PRO A 174 -18.08 7.46 -4.00
CA PRO A 174 -17.95 7.76 -5.43
C PRO A 174 -18.24 9.21 -5.81
N ARG A 175 -19.12 9.88 -5.07
CA ARG A 175 -19.48 11.30 -5.30
C ARG A 175 -18.35 12.28 -5.03
N LEU A 176 -17.32 11.87 -4.30
CA LEU A 176 -16.12 12.67 -4.01
C LEU A 176 -15.05 12.58 -5.11
N HIS A 177 -15.24 11.68 -6.06
CA HIS A 177 -14.36 11.49 -7.20
C HIS A 177 -14.74 12.38 -8.39
N SER A 178 -13.80 12.57 -9.31
CA SER A 178 -14.02 13.32 -10.55
C SER A 178 -15.12 12.68 -11.42
N PRO A 179 -15.74 13.46 -12.35
CA PRO A 179 -16.72 12.94 -13.28
C PRO A 179 -16.22 11.74 -14.09
N THR A 180 -14.94 11.73 -14.46
CA THR A 180 -14.32 10.60 -15.19
C THR A 180 -14.35 9.32 -14.36
N ILE A 181 -13.96 9.40 -13.08
CA ILE A 181 -13.99 8.25 -12.17
C ILE A 181 -15.43 7.81 -11.90
N GLN A 182 -16.34 8.75 -11.69
CA GLN A 182 -17.77 8.43 -11.49
C GLN A 182 -18.35 7.68 -12.69
N MET A 183 -18.05 8.11 -13.93
CA MET A 183 -18.46 7.39 -15.15
C MET A 183 -17.83 6.01 -15.24
N MET A 184 -16.54 5.88 -14.95
CA MET A 184 -15.83 4.60 -14.94
C MET A 184 -16.44 3.60 -13.96
N ALA A 185 -16.89 4.10 -12.81
CA ALA A 185 -17.42 3.32 -11.69
C ALA A 185 -18.92 2.97 -11.79
N GLN A 186 -19.65 3.52 -12.76
CA GLN A 186 -21.12 3.25 -12.92
C GLN A 186 -21.50 1.78 -13.16
N GLY A 187 -20.54 0.91 -13.33
CA GLY A 187 -20.74 -0.48 -13.71
C GLY A 187 -20.95 -0.65 -15.23
N LYS A 188 -20.48 -1.78 -15.73
CA LYS A 188 -20.48 -2.08 -17.18
C LYS A 188 -21.84 -2.00 -17.84
N ALA A 189 -22.89 -2.41 -17.13
CA ALA A 189 -24.26 -2.33 -17.62
C ALA A 189 -24.75 -0.92 -17.93
N ASN A 190 -24.13 0.08 -17.29
CA ASN A 190 -24.43 1.52 -17.44
C ASN A 190 -23.34 2.28 -18.22
N GLY A 191 -22.51 1.57 -19.00
CA GLY A 191 -21.43 2.19 -19.77
C GLY A 191 -20.10 2.37 -19.03
N GLY A 192 -20.01 1.97 -17.76
CA GLY A 192 -18.77 1.99 -17.00
C GLY A 192 -17.74 0.95 -17.47
N LEU A 193 -16.54 1.03 -16.95
CA LEU A 193 -15.44 0.13 -17.32
C LEU A 193 -15.49 -1.20 -16.56
N PHE A 194 -15.89 -1.17 -15.30
CA PHE A 194 -15.84 -2.30 -14.38
C PHE A 194 -17.22 -2.99 -14.24
N LYS A 195 -17.21 -4.23 -13.76
CA LYS A 195 -18.46 -4.94 -13.44
C LYS A 195 -19.33 -4.13 -12.47
N ASN A 196 -18.73 -3.63 -11.41
CA ASN A 196 -19.36 -2.79 -10.40
C ASN A 196 -18.28 -2.12 -9.52
N ILE A 197 -18.70 -1.35 -8.54
CA ILE A 197 -17.84 -0.71 -7.55
C ILE A 197 -17.89 -1.43 -6.21
N GLU A 198 -16.83 -1.28 -5.45
CA GLU A 198 -16.77 -1.57 -4.04
C GLU A 198 -16.15 -0.37 -3.32
N VAL A 199 -16.70 0.03 -2.18
CA VAL A 199 -16.19 1.13 -1.37
C VAL A 199 -15.74 0.57 -0.04
N ALA A 200 -14.47 0.77 0.30
CA ALA A 200 -13.91 0.32 1.56
C ALA A 200 -12.86 1.30 2.07
N GLY A 201 -13.03 1.78 3.30
CA GLY A 201 -12.04 2.59 4.01
C GLY A 201 -11.02 1.74 4.77
N GLY A 202 -10.06 2.39 5.42
CA GLY A 202 -9.02 1.75 6.22
C GLY A 202 -7.67 1.67 5.50
N SER A 203 -6.92 0.63 5.76
CA SER A 203 -5.56 0.39 5.27
C SER A 203 -5.44 0.40 3.75
N ILE A 204 -4.54 1.22 3.22
CA ILE A 204 -4.21 1.18 1.79
C ILE A 204 -3.50 -0.13 1.43
N GLY A 205 -2.64 -0.64 2.32
CA GLY A 205 -1.94 -1.91 2.11
C GLY A 205 -2.90 -3.08 1.92
N THR A 206 -3.94 -3.19 2.76
CA THR A 206 -4.94 -4.26 2.63
C THR A 206 -5.83 -4.11 1.39
N HIS A 207 -6.10 -2.88 0.93
CA HIS A 207 -6.78 -2.64 -0.34
C HIS A 207 -5.94 -3.13 -1.53
N MET A 208 -4.66 -2.81 -1.53
CA MET A 208 -3.74 -3.28 -2.56
C MET A 208 -3.56 -4.80 -2.52
N ALA A 209 -3.59 -5.42 -1.35
CA ALA A 209 -3.59 -6.88 -1.23
C ALA A 209 -4.78 -7.54 -1.95
N ARG A 210 -5.96 -6.90 -1.97
CA ARG A 210 -7.12 -7.37 -2.73
C ARG A 210 -6.90 -7.28 -4.25
N LEU A 211 -6.21 -6.22 -4.70
CA LEU A 211 -5.81 -6.07 -6.10
C LEU A 211 -4.80 -7.15 -6.50
N TRP A 212 -3.77 -7.37 -5.68
CA TRP A 212 -2.73 -8.38 -5.94
C TRP A 212 -3.26 -9.82 -5.96
N LYS A 213 -4.31 -10.10 -5.20
CA LYS A 213 -5.05 -11.38 -5.24
C LYS A 213 -6.07 -11.48 -6.37
N SER A 214 -6.22 -10.45 -7.20
CA SER A 214 -7.25 -10.37 -8.26
C SER A 214 -8.69 -10.46 -7.73
N VAL A 215 -8.93 -10.12 -6.45
CA VAL A 215 -10.29 -9.98 -5.89
C VAL A 215 -10.99 -8.77 -6.50
N VAL A 216 -10.22 -7.72 -6.78
CA VAL A 216 -10.66 -6.54 -7.54
C VAL A 216 -9.76 -6.34 -8.76
N GLY A 217 -10.27 -5.69 -9.81
CA GLY A 217 -9.53 -5.44 -11.05
C GLY A 217 -8.72 -4.15 -11.03
N ALA A 218 -9.09 -3.23 -10.15
CA ALA A 218 -8.45 -1.93 -10.01
C ALA A 218 -8.65 -1.35 -8.61
N VAL A 219 -7.74 -0.44 -8.25
CA VAL A 219 -7.89 0.47 -7.11
C VAL A 219 -7.77 1.90 -7.62
N ILE A 220 -8.59 2.81 -7.09
CA ILE A 220 -8.52 4.24 -7.40
C ILE A 220 -8.14 5.00 -6.14
N LEU A 221 -7.09 5.81 -6.27
CA LEU A 221 -6.62 6.73 -5.23
C LEU A 221 -7.02 8.16 -5.59
N GLN A 222 -7.50 8.90 -4.60
CA GLN A 222 -7.79 10.33 -4.77
C GLN A 222 -6.51 11.14 -4.97
N ALA A 223 -6.68 12.32 -5.60
CA ALA A 223 -5.65 13.34 -5.61
C ALA A 223 -5.35 13.81 -4.17
N GLY A 224 -4.09 13.97 -3.86
CA GLY A 224 -3.69 14.40 -2.52
C GLY A 224 -2.25 14.08 -2.19
N LYS A 225 -1.94 14.16 -0.93
CA LYS A 225 -0.61 13.87 -0.40
C LYS A 225 -0.36 12.36 -0.36
N GLN A 226 0.86 11.99 -0.67
CA GLN A 226 1.37 10.63 -0.65
C GLN A 226 2.56 10.57 0.30
N THR A 227 2.47 9.71 1.28
CA THR A 227 3.51 9.52 2.29
C THR A 227 4.46 8.39 1.89
N PRO A 228 5.75 8.47 2.25
CA PRO A 228 6.70 7.39 1.93
C PRO A 228 6.28 6.03 2.51
N TRP A 229 5.76 6.04 3.73
CA TRP A 229 5.38 4.81 4.44
C TRP A 229 4.14 4.12 3.86
N ASP A 230 3.21 4.87 3.25
CA ASP A 230 2.10 4.31 2.48
C ASP A 230 2.55 3.85 1.09
N LEU A 231 3.26 4.76 0.37
CA LEU A 231 3.53 4.60 -1.05
C LEU A 231 4.57 3.52 -1.34
N VAL A 232 5.71 3.53 -0.65
CA VAL A 232 6.86 2.67 -0.99
C VAL A 232 6.49 1.17 -0.96
N PRO A 233 5.86 0.63 0.11
CA PRO A 233 5.54 -0.79 0.15
C PRO A 233 4.54 -1.21 -0.93
N ILE A 234 3.49 -0.41 -1.16
CA ILE A 234 2.46 -0.76 -2.14
C ILE A 234 2.94 -0.58 -3.58
N LEU A 235 3.75 0.43 -3.85
CA LEU A 235 4.36 0.65 -5.16
C LEU A 235 5.27 -0.52 -5.53
N GLY A 236 6.20 -0.90 -4.63
CA GLY A 236 7.17 -1.95 -4.88
C GLY A 236 6.52 -3.31 -5.19
N ILE A 237 5.51 -3.72 -4.42
CA ILE A 237 4.78 -4.97 -4.69
C ILE A 237 3.99 -4.87 -6.00
N SER A 238 3.32 -3.75 -6.24
CA SER A 238 2.51 -3.54 -7.44
C SER A 238 3.34 -3.60 -8.71
N GLU A 239 4.47 -2.89 -8.75
CA GLU A 239 5.37 -2.90 -9.91
C GLU A 239 5.94 -4.29 -10.20
N ARG A 240 6.31 -5.02 -9.14
CA ARG A 240 6.83 -6.39 -9.26
C ARG A 240 5.79 -7.36 -9.84
N LEU A 241 4.52 -7.14 -9.54
CA LEU A 241 3.39 -7.89 -10.12
C LEU A 241 2.95 -7.39 -11.49
N GLY A 242 3.49 -6.28 -11.98
CA GLY A 242 3.17 -5.72 -13.30
C GLY A 242 1.99 -4.76 -13.32
N PHE A 243 1.59 -4.22 -12.18
CA PHE A 243 0.62 -3.13 -12.13
C PHE A 243 1.26 -1.80 -12.57
N ILE A 244 0.45 -0.97 -13.19
CA ILE A 244 0.79 0.39 -13.61
C ILE A 244 -0.12 1.40 -12.92
N TRP A 245 0.41 2.57 -12.72
CA TRP A 245 -0.24 3.69 -12.06
C TRP A 245 -0.58 4.73 -13.14
N ILE A 246 -1.85 5.03 -13.30
CA ILE A 246 -2.36 5.89 -14.37
C ILE A 246 -2.98 7.13 -13.76
N GLU A 247 -2.39 8.28 -14.03
CA GLU A 247 -3.00 9.58 -13.72
C GLU A 247 -4.14 9.87 -14.68
N ILE A 248 -5.31 10.27 -14.15
CA ILE A 248 -6.52 10.51 -14.95
C ILE A 248 -6.96 11.96 -14.80
N SER A 249 -7.21 12.62 -15.93
CA SER A 249 -7.77 13.96 -15.94
C SER A 249 -9.26 13.95 -15.55
N PRO A 250 -9.71 14.92 -14.72
CA PRO A 250 -11.06 14.93 -14.15
C PRO A 250 -12.21 14.90 -15.16
N ASN A 251 -12.00 15.51 -16.35
CA ASN A 251 -13.02 15.68 -17.38
C ASN A 251 -12.78 14.81 -18.62
N LYS A 252 -12.10 13.67 -18.45
CA LYS A 252 -11.77 12.75 -19.56
C LYS A 252 -10.90 13.38 -20.67
N GLU A 253 -10.10 14.39 -20.32
CA GLU A 253 -9.23 15.11 -21.27
C GLU A 253 -7.95 14.34 -21.60
N GLY A 254 -7.57 13.36 -20.79
CA GLY A 254 -6.38 12.55 -21.01
C GLY A 254 -5.98 11.72 -19.78
N TRP A 255 -5.01 10.89 -20.00
CA TRP A 255 -4.37 10.05 -18.97
C TRP A 255 -2.89 9.84 -19.30
N SER A 256 -2.11 9.49 -18.28
CA SER A 256 -0.69 9.13 -18.47
C SER A 256 -0.26 8.08 -17.47
N VAL A 257 0.56 7.13 -17.92
CA VAL A 257 1.22 6.19 -17.02
C VAL A 257 2.32 6.92 -16.26
N GLN A 258 2.33 6.77 -14.95
CA GLN A 258 3.29 7.41 -14.07
C GLN A 258 4.50 6.52 -13.86
N ASN A 259 5.68 7.12 -13.90
CA ASN A 259 6.91 6.54 -13.38
C ASN A 259 7.17 7.20 -12.01
N ILE A 260 6.86 6.47 -10.94
CA ILE A 260 6.95 7.00 -9.57
C ILE A 260 8.30 6.61 -8.98
N ILE A 261 9.07 7.63 -8.61
CA ILE A 261 10.34 7.42 -7.90
C ILE A 261 10.08 7.52 -6.40
N PRO A 262 10.51 6.55 -5.58
CA PRO A 262 10.34 6.61 -4.14
C PRO A 262 11.05 7.84 -3.57
N SER A 263 10.40 8.52 -2.63
CA SER A 263 10.92 9.73 -1.99
C SER A 263 10.84 9.59 -0.48
N LYS A 264 11.83 10.14 0.22
CA LYS A 264 11.80 10.30 1.69
C LYS A 264 10.82 11.38 2.14
N GLU A 265 10.43 12.26 1.23
CA GLU A 265 9.53 13.37 1.52
C GLU A 265 8.09 13.05 1.11
N ILE A 266 7.15 13.71 1.79
CA ILE A 266 5.74 13.65 1.42
C ILE A 266 5.57 14.36 0.07
N THR A 267 5.05 13.64 -0.90
CA THR A 267 4.74 14.16 -2.23
C THR A 267 3.23 14.45 -2.38
N SER A 268 2.80 14.93 -3.51
CA SER A 268 1.38 15.13 -3.79
C SER A 268 1.04 14.94 -5.25
N THR A 269 -0.12 14.35 -5.52
CA THR A 269 -0.71 14.27 -6.84
C THR A 269 -1.83 15.29 -6.99
N LYS A 270 -1.96 15.87 -8.19
CA LYS A 270 -3.04 16.80 -8.52
C LYS A 270 -4.25 16.10 -9.16
N LYS A 271 -4.07 14.87 -9.57
CA LYS A 271 -5.08 14.05 -10.25
C LYS A 271 -5.24 12.71 -9.54
N GLU A 272 -6.35 12.07 -9.80
CA GLU A 272 -6.63 10.73 -9.30
C GLU A 272 -5.79 9.68 -10.03
N ILE A 273 -5.45 8.62 -9.30
CA ILE A 273 -4.61 7.53 -9.80
C ILE A 273 -5.46 6.26 -9.91
N LEU A 274 -5.53 5.72 -11.10
CA LEU A 274 -6.05 4.37 -11.36
C LEU A 274 -4.88 3.37 -11.37
N ILE A 275 -4.99 2.29 -10.61
CA ILE A 275 -4.00 1.22 -10.56
C ILE A 275 -4.61 -0.04 -11.17
N ILE A 276 -4.06 -0.49 -12.29
CA ILE A 276 -4.47 -1.71 -13.03
C ILE A 276 -3.25 -2.53 -13.44
N HIS A 277 -3.44 -3.81 -13.70
CA HIS A 277 -2.39 -4.62 -14.31
C HIS A 277 -2.16 -4.19 -15.77
N ARG A 278 -0.89 -4.13 -16.21
CA ARG A 278 -0.49 -3.65 -17.55
C ARG A 278 -1.19 -4.37 -18.71
N SER A 279 -1.54 -5.65 -18.56
CA SER A 279 -2.25 -6.41 -19.60
C SER A 279 -3.65 -5.89 -19.90
N ARG A 280 -4.17 -4.96 -19.11
CA ARG A 280 -5.53 -4.38 -19.22
C ARG A 280 -5.52 -2.94 -19.74
N LEU A 281 -4.33 -2.45 -20.12
CA LEU A 281 -4.18 -1.07 -20.60
C LEU A 281 -5.00 -0.81 -21.86
N ASP A 282 -5.04 -1.75 -22.79
CA ASP A 282 -5.80 -1.61 -24.03
C ASP A 282 -7.31 -1.57 -23.78
N GLU A 283 -7.82 -2.38 -22.82
CA GLU A 283 -9.24 -2.35 -22.43
C GLU A 283 -9.60 -1.00 -21.81
N PHE A 284 -8.76 -0.48 -20.92
CA PHE A 284 -8.91 0.85 -20.33
C PHE A 284 -8.87 1.96 -21.40
N SER A 285 -7.84 1.97 -22.25
CA SER A 285 -7.67 2.96 -23.31
C SER A 285 -8.85 2.96 -24.28
N THR A 286 -9.33 1.80 -24.68
CA THR A 286 -10.52 1.64 -25.53
C THR A 286 -11.77 2.25 -24.89
N TRP A 287 -11.98 2.02 -23.58
CA TRP A 287 -13.09 2.63 -22.86
C TRP A 287 -12.94 4.14 -22.70
N PHE A 288 -11.72 4.60 -22.40
CA PHE A 288 -11.44 6.02 -22.18
C PHE A 288 -11.69 6.88 -23.44
N ASN A 289 -11.41 6.34 -24.62
CA ASN A 289 -11.51 7.03 -25.92
C ASN A 289 -12.92 6.95 -26.56
N ARG A 290 -13.89 6.31 -25.92
CA ARG A 290 -15.30 6.33 -26.34
C ARG A 290 -15.96 7.62 -25.92
#